data_5d007c3e5956eda3f611d25ff00e1ac3
#
_entry.id   5d007c3e5956eda3f611d25ff00e1ac3
#
_cell.length_a   1.000
_cell.length_b   1.000
_cell.length_c   1.000
_cell.angle_alpha   90.00
_cell.angle_beta   90.00
_cell.angle_gamma   90.00
#
_symmetry.space_group_name_H-M   'P 1'
#
loop_
_entity.id
_entity.type
_entity.pdbx_description
1 polymer ?
#
loop_
_entity_poly.entity_id
_entity_poly.type
_entity_poly.pdbx_seq_one_letter_code
_entity_poly.pdbx_strand_id
1 'polypeptide(L)'
;GLEAAARLGRADFPRLVAFTSLSKRSNVPGLRSGFVMGNAALLKAFALYRTYHGSAMSPVVQTASILAWGDEQHVVDNRAQYRAKFAEVTPILAKVLDVQLPDASFYLWARVRDALGLSDTEFARELLALYNVTVLPGSYLARDVNGANPGAQRIRMALVADTAECAEAARRIAAFVQSKTPAAV
;
A
#
# COMPACT_ATOMS: atom_id res chain seq x y z
N GLY A 1 11.26 -11.05 7.02
CA GLY A 1 11.78 -12.18 6.22
C GLY A 1 13.02 -12.82 6.80
N LEU A 2 14.10 -12.07 7.03
CA LEU A 2 15.35 -12.63 7.57
C LEU A 2 15.18 -13.13 9.00
N GLU A 3 14.50 -12.39 9.87
CA GLU A 3 14.19 -12.81 11.22
C GLU A 3 13.38 -14.12 11.24
N ALA A 4 12.36 -14.22 10.39
CA ALA A 4 11.59 -15.44 10.28
C ALA A 4 12.44 -16.64 9.82
N ALA A 5 13.33 -16.42 8.86
CA ALA A 5 14.27 -17.46 8.42
C ALA A 5 15.23 -17.90 9.55
N ALA A 6 15.76 -16.95 10.31
CA ALA A 6 16.62 -17.25 11.45
C ALA A 6 15.88 -18.05 12.53
N ARG A 7 14.64 -17.67 12.86
CA ARG A 7 13.78 -18.44 13.81
C ARG A 7 13.46 -19.86 13.33
N LEU A 8 13.48 -20.09 12.00
CA LEU A 8 13.31 -21.42 11.39
C LEU A 8 14.64 -22.18 11.25
N GLY A 9 15.71 -21.75 11.90
CA GLY A 9 17.04 -22.38 11.83
C GLY A 9 17.78 -22.19 10.51
N ARG A 10 17.37 -21.23 9.68
CA ARG A 10 17.96 -20.94 8.35
C ARG A 10 18.87 -19.70 8.43
N ALA A 11 19.86 -19.72 9.32
CA ALA A 11 20.72 -18.57 9.63
C ALA A 11 21.53 -18.05 8.42
N ASP A 12 21.91 -18.95 7.49
CA ASP A 12 22.65 -18.57 6.26
C ASP A 12 21.70 -18.08 5.14
N PHE A 13 20.43 -17.97 5.42
CA PHE A 13 19.39 -17.51 4.50
C PHE A 13 19.38 -18.21 3.13
N PRO A 14 19.47 -19.57 3.07
CA PRO A 14 19.56 -20.27 1.80
C PRO A 14 18.37 -19.94 0.91
N ARG A 15 18.66 -19.49 -0.33
CA ARG A 15 17.68 -19.09 -1.36
C ARG A 15 16.75 -17.93 -0.91
N LEU A 16 17.20 -17.11 0.04
CA LEU A 16 16.42 -15.97 0.51
C LEU A 16 17.17 -14.66 0.27
N VAL A 17 16.50 -13.71 -0.35
CA VAL A 17 16.86 -12.29 -0.40
C VAL A 17 15.67 -11.45 -0.02
N ALA A 18 15.91 -10.42 0.78
CA ALA A 18 14.92 -9.43 1.17
C ALA A 18 15.31 -8.06 0.64
N PHE A 19 14.35 -7.35 0.10
CA PHE A 19 14.49 -5.98 -0.38
C PHE A 19 13.76 -5.04 0.57
N THR A 20 14.34 -3.89 0.85
CA THR A 20 13.70 -2.83 1.62
C THR A 20 14.07 -1.47 1.06
N SER A 21 13.27 -0.45 1.38
CA SER A 21 13.56 0.91 0.96
C SER A 21 13.00 1.95 1.93
N LEU A 22 13.54 3.16 1.86
CA LEU A 22 13.03 4.32 2.60
C LEU A 22 11.71 4.86 2.03
N SER A 23 11.32 4.43 0.82
CA SER A 23 10.13 4.95 0.12
C SER A 23 8.85 4.84 0.94
N LYS A 24 8.68 3.73 1.67
CA LYS A 24 7.46 3.48 2.47
C LYS A 24 7.74 3.46 3.97
N ARG A 25 8.97 3.11 4.38
CA ARG A 25 9.38 3.15 5.78
C ARG A 25 9.42 4.59 6.30
N SER A 26 9.96 5.50 5.50
CA SER A 26 10.31 6.87 5.90
C SER A 26 9.63 7.96 5.06
N ASN A 27 8.67 7.60 4.22
CA ASN A 27 7.91 8.52 3.34
C ASN A 27 8.77 9.38 2.40
N VAL A 28 9.94 8.89 2.00
CA VAL A 28 10.86 9.60 1.10
C VAL A 28 11.11 8.82 -0.21
N PRO A 29 10.06 8.57 -1.00
CA PRO A 29 10.20 7.80 -2.24
C PRO A 29 11.12 8.48 -3.26
N GLY A 30 11.24 9.81 -3.22
CA GLY A 30 12.09 10.61 -4.11
C GLY A 30 13.58 10.34 -3.93
N LEU A 31 14.04 9.90 -2.76
CA LEU A 31 15.44 9.56 -2.53
C LEU A 31 15.91 8.34 -3.34
N ARG A 32 15.03 7.50 -3.84
CA ARG A 32 15.38 6.28 -4.57
C ARG A 32 16.37 5.40 -3.80
N SER A 33 16.23 5.35 -2.47
CA SER A 33 17.12 4.64 -1.55
C SER A 33 16.50 3.34 -1.09
N GLY A 34 17.30 2.28 -1.11
CA GLY A 34 16.95 0.97 -0.61
C GLY A 34 18.18 0.07 -0.56
N PHE A 35 18.03 -1.10 0.03
CA PHE A 35 19.07 -2.11 0.03
C PHE A 35 18.50 -3.52 -0.06
N VAL A 36 19.39 -4.46 -0.36
CA VAL A 36 19.09 -5.88 -0.41
C VAL A 36 19.96 -6.62 0.59
N MET A 37 19.40 -7.64 1.24
CA MET A 37 20.08 -8.46 2.24
C MET A 37 19.64 -9.92 2.13
N GLY A 38 20.46 -10.85 2.61
CA GLY A 38 20.13 -12.27 2.58
C GLY A 38 21.32 -13.17 2.25
N ASN A 39 21.11 -14.20 1.45
CA ASN A 39 22.11 -15.20 1.12
C ASN A 39 23.35 -14.59 0.44
N ALA A 40 24.53 -14.81 1.02
CA ALA A 40 25.78 -14.19 0.58
C ALA A 40 26.16 -14.52 -0.88
N ALA A 41 25.93 -15.75 -1.33
CA ALA A 41 26.25 -16.16 -2.70
C ALA A 41 25.34 -15.44 -3.73
N LEU A 42 24.07 -15.34 -3.42
CA LEU A 42 23.11 -14.59 -4.26
C LEU A 42 23.43 -13.09 -4.27
N LEU A 43 23.77 -12.51 -3.12
CA LEU A 43 24.16 -11.11 -3.03
C LEU A 43 25.45 -10.79 -3.80
N LYS A 44 26.44 -11.69 -3.80
CA LYS A 44 27.66 -11.55 -4.59
C LYS A 44 27.36 -11.47 -6.07
N ALA A 45 26.52 -12.38 -6.58
CA ALA A 45 26.11 -12.40 -7.99
C ALA A 45 25.27 -11.16 -8.34
N PHE A 46 24.36 -10.76 -7.46
CA PHE A 46 23.54 -9.55 -7.63
C PHE A 46 24.39 -8.27 -7.66
N ALA A 47 25.37 -8.14 -6.78
CA ALA A 47 26.28 -7.00 -6.75
C ALA A 47 27.08 -6.86 -8.06
N LEU A 48 27.58 -7.97 -8.59
CA LEU A 48 28.23 -7.98 -9.90
C LEU A 48 27.29 -7.55 -11.03
N TYR A 49 26.08 -8.11 -11.06
CA TYR A 49 25.06 -7.71 -12.03
C TYR A 49 24.74 -6.20 -11.95
N ARG A 50 24.62 -5.67 -10.73
CA ARG A 50 24.35 -4.24 -10.47
C ARG A 50 25.44 -3.30 -10.97
N THR A 51 26.65 -3.77 -11.15
CA THR A 51 27.76 -2.98 -11.76
C THR A 51 27.43 -2.50 -13.17
N TYR A 52 26.65 -3.31 -13.90
CA TYR A 52 26.29 -3.05 -15.31
C TYR A 52 24.83 -2.63 -15.49
N HIS A 53 23.97 -2.91 -14.51
CA HIS A 53 22.53 -2.63 -14.57
C HIS A 53 22.06 -1.79 -13.39
N GLY A 54 21.54 -0.63 -13.68
CA GLY A 54 21.08 0.37 -12.70
C GLY A 54 22.21 1.29 -12.22
N SER A 55 21.82 2.37 -11.58
CA SER A 55 22.74 3.37 -11.08
C SER A 55 23.01 3.21 -9.58
N ALA A 56 24.18 3.68 -9.15
CA ALA A 56 24.49 3.86 -7.74
C ALA A 56 23.73 5.07 -7.16
N MET A 57 23.46 5.05 -5.87
CA MET A 57 22.95 6.22 -5.16
C MET A 57 24.05 7.30 -5.10
N SER A 58 23.65 8.57 -5.28
CA SER A 58 24.59 9.67 -5.09
C SER A 58 25.08 9.77 -3.63
N PRO A 59 26.27 10.31 -3.35
CA PRO A 59 26.75 10.49 -1.98
C PRO A 59 25.80 11.27 -1.08
N VAL A 60 25.11 12.28 -1.61
CA VAL A 60 24.10 13.06 -0.87
C VAL A 60 22.95 12.16 -0.42
N VAL A 61 22.44 11.31 -1.31
CA VAL A 61 21.37 10.36 -0.98
C VAL A 61 21.87 9.31 0.01
N GLN A 62 23.10 8.85 -0.10
CA GLN A 62 23.69 7.91 0.87
C GLN A 62 23.75 8.52 2.27
N THR A 63 24.22 9.76 2.41
CA THR A 63 24.29 10.47 3.70
C THR A 63 22.89 10.62 4.32
N ALA A 64 21.91 11.11 3.53
CA ALA A 64 20.55 11.23 4.00
C ALA A 64 19.94 9.85 4.40
N SER A 65 20.29 8.79 3.66
CA SER A 65 19.83 7.43 3.94
C SER A 65 20.38 6.90 5.26
N ILE A 66 21.66 7.15 5.57
CA ILE A 66 22.28 6.73 6.84
C ILE A 66 21.51 7.35 8.01
N LEU A 67 21.19 8.64 7.95
CA LEU A 67 20.41 9.33 8.99
C LEU A 67 19.01 8.73 9.12
N ALA A 68 18.31 8.52 8.00
CA ALA A 68 16.96 7.99 8.00
C ALA A 68 16.89 6.52 8.48
N TRP A 69 17.90 5.70 8.18
CA TRP A 69 17.98 4.32 8.69
C TRP A 69 18.36 4.26 10.17
N GLY A 70 19.09 5.25 10.68
CA GLY A 70 19.47 5.37 12.09
C GLY A 70 18.39 5.93 13.00
N ASP A 71 17.35 6.54 12.44
CA ASP A 71 16.24 7.11 13.21
C ASP A 71 15.01 6.18 13.14
N GLU A 72 14.61 5.62 14.28
CA GLU A 72 13.38 4.83 14.42
C GLU A 72 12.20 5.66 14.90
N GLN A 73 12.43 6.84 15.52
CA GLN A 73 11.34 7.63 16.10
C GLN A 73 10.35 8.07 15.03
N HIS A 74 10.82 8.61 13.90
CA HIS A 74 9.94 9.01 12.82
C HIS A 74 9.10 7.85 12.25
N VAL A 75 9.62 6.61 12.30
CA VAL A 75 8.88 5.42 11.85
C VAL A 75 7.77 5.08 12.83
N VAL A 76 8.03 5.18 14.14
CA VAL A 76 7.03 4.98 15.19
C VAL A 76 5.91 6.02 15.06
N ASP A 77 6.27 7.29 14.91
CA ASP A 77 5.32 8.40 14.77
C ASP A 77 4.47 8.27 13.51
N ASN A 78 5.10 7.95 12.38
CA ASN A 78 4.39 7.72 11.13
C ASN A 78 3.39 6.55 11.23
N ARG A 79 3.79 5.45 11.86
CA ARG A 79 2.89 4.31 12.10
C ARG A 79 1.72 4.67 13.02
N ALA A 80 1.96 5.50 14.03
CA ALA A 80 0.89 5.99 14.91
C ALA A 80 -0.15 6.81 14.13
N GLN A 81 0.29 7.69 13.23
CA GLN A 81 -0.60 8.45 12.35
C GLN A 81 -1.44 7.53 11.45
N TYR A 82 -0.85 6.51 10.83
CA TYR A 82 -1.62 5.57 10.01
C TYR A 82 -2.63 4.77 10.82
N ARG A 83 -2.27 4.33 12.04
CA ARG A 83 -3.23 3.67 12.94
C ARG A 83 -4.43 4.55 13.25
N ALA A 84 -4.20 5.84 13.52
CA ALA A 84 -5.28 6.80 13.76
C ALA A 84 -6.19 6.95 12.52
N LYS A 85 -5.61 7.09 11.32
CA LYS A 85 -6.38 7.15 10.08
C LYS A 85 -7.22 5.91 9.85
N PHE A 86 -6.65 4.72 10.04
CA PHE A 86 -7.40 3.47 9.91
C PHE A 86 -8.54 3.37 10.93
N ALA A 87 -8.28 3.76 12.18
CA ALA A 87 -9.29 3.73 13.24
C ALA A 87 -10.49 4.64 12.93
N GLU A 88 -10.26 5.77 12.28
CA GLU A 88 -11.33 6.71 11.92
C GLU A 88 -12.03 6.33 10.61
N VAL A 89 -11.27 6.00 9.57
CA VAL A 89 -11.78 5.80 8.20
C VAL A 89 -12.47 4.45 8.01
N THR A 90 -11.88 3.37 8.54
CA THR A 90 -12.38 2.02 8.29
C THR A 90 -13.82 1.81 8.76
N PRO A 91 -14.25 2.27 9.96
CA PRO A 91 -15.64 2.13 10.39
C PRO A 91 -16.66 2.88 9.53
N ILE A 92 -16.26 4.01 8.94
CA ILE A 92 -17.14 4.77 8.04
C ILE A 92 -17.39 3.96 6.76
N LEU A 93 -16.33 3.43 6.17
CA LEU A 93 -16.38 2.70 4.91
C LEU A 93 -17.01 1.30 5.07
N ALA A 94 -16.82 0.64 6.20
CA ALA A 94 -17.38 -0.70 6.46
C ALA A 94 -18.92 -0.72 6.43
N LYS A 95 -19.57 0.41 6.64
CA LYS A 95 -21.05 0.54 6.53
C LYS A 95 -21.53 0.37 5.08
N VAL A 96 -20.73 0.74 4.11
CA VAL A 96 -21.12 0.85 2.69
C VAL A 96 -20.32 -0.02 1.73
N LEU A 97 -19.14 -0.45 2.11
CA LEU A 97 -18.25 -1.34 1.34
C LEU A 97 -17.85 -2.56 2.18
N ASP A 98 -17.40 -3.62 1.51
CA ASP A 98 -16.80 -4.75 2.22
C ASP A 98 -15.30 -4.46 2.40
N VAL A 99 -14.95 -3.94 3.56
CA VAL A 99 -13.59 -3.54 3.91
C VAL A 99 -13.24 -3.99 5.34
N GLN A 100 -12.00 -4.38 5.53
CA GLN A 100 -11.44 -4.76 6.82
C GLN A 100 -10.13 -4.01 7.07
N LEU A 101 -9.78 -3.86 8.34
CA LEU A 101 -8.46 -3.36 8.72
C LEU A 101 -7.38 -4.33 8.20
N PRO A 102 -6.41 -3.87 7.40
CA PRO A 102 -5.34 -4.75 6.93
C PRO A 102 -4.32 -5.02 8.04
N ASP A 103 -3.66 -6.18 7.98
CA ASP A 103 -2.58 -6.55 8.91
C ASP A 103 -1.37 -5.61 8.77
N ALA A 104 -1.17 -5.03 7.61
CA ALA A 104 -0.06 -4.13 7.30
C ALA A 104 -0.42 -3.19 6.13
N SER A 105 0.49 -2.29 5.79
CA SER A 105 0.32 -1.33 4.69
C SER A 105 -0.31 0.00 5.14
N PHE A 106 -0.55 0.87 4.18
CA PHE A 106 -1.25 2.16 4.32
C PHE A 106 -2.42 2.27 3.33
N TYR A 107 -2.86 1.12 2.81
CA TYR A 107 -4.01 1.01 1.90
C TYR A 107 -5.18 0.33 2.58
N LEU A 108 -6.40 0.74 2.22
CA LEU A 108 -7.57 -0.10 2.32
C LEU A 108 -7.82 -0.78 0.97
N TRP A 109 -8.17 -2.05 1.00
CA TRP A 109 -8.55 -2.86 -0.15
C TRP A 109 -9.99 -3.31 0.04
N ALA A 110 -10.92 -2.55 -0.53
CA ALA A 110 -12.33 -2.72 -0.33
C ALA A 110 -12.99 -3.39 -1.54
N ARG A 111 -14.01 -4.21 -1.30
CA ARG A 111 -14.88 -4.73 -2.34
C ARG A 111 -16.08 -3.82 -2.52
N VAL A 112 -16.35 -3.45 -3.76
CA VAL A 112 -17.60 -2.79 -4.17
C VAL A 112 -18.70 -3.83 -4.13
N ARG A 113 -19.80 -3.58 -3.40
CA ARG A 113 -20.90 -4.53 -3.25
C ARG A 113 -21.63 -4.71 -4.57
N ASP A 114 -21.98 -5.94 -4.92
CA ASP A 114 -22.65 -6.26 -6.17
C ASP A 114 -24.02 -5.58 -6.29
N ALA A 115 -24.68 -5.32 -5.15
CA ALA A 115 -25.96 -4.61 -5.08
C ALA A 115 -25.92 -3.18 -5.66
N LEU A 116 -24.72 -2.59 -5.84
CA LEU A 116 -24.59 -1.27 -6.47
C LEU A 116 -24.69 -1.33 -8.00
N GLY A 117 -24.56 -2.50 -8.61
CA GLY A 117 -24.60 -2.68 -10.06
C GLY A 117 -23.46 -1.99 -10.83
N LEU A 118 -22.37 -1.61 -10.13
CA LEU A 118 -21.22 -0.94 -10.71
C LEU A 118 -19.99 -1.85 -10.67
N SER A 119 -19.23 -1.88 -11.75
CA SER A 119 -17.86 -2.39 -11.73
C SER A 119 -16.94 -1.48 -10.92
N ASP A 120 -15.75 -1.98 -10.54
CA ASP A 120 -14.73 -1.17 -9.85
C ASP A 120 -14.27 0.04 -10.65
N THR A 121 -14.23 -0.05 -11.97
CA THR A 121 -13.86 1.04 -12.88
C THR A 121 -14.96 2.09 -12.99
N GLU A 122 -16.23 1.68 -13.10
CA GLU A 122 -17.38 2.59 -13.09
C GLU A 122 -17.48 3.30 -11.75
N PHE A 123 -17.35 2.56 -10.65
CA PHE A 123 -17.32 3.12 -9.29
C PHE A 123 -16.27 4.22 -9.15
N ALA A 124 -15.03 3.96 -9.55
CA ALA A 124 -13.94 4.94 -9.46
C ALA A 124 -14.19 6.18 -10.32
N ARG A 125 -14.68 5.99 -11.54
CA ARG A 125 -14.98 7.10 -12.47
C ARG A 125 -16.11 7.98 -11.95
N GLU A 126 -17.22 7.40 -11.51
CA GLU A 126 -18.36 8.16 -11.03
C GLU A 126 -18.09 8.84 -9.69
N LEU A 127 -17.36 8.17 -8.78
CA LEU A 127 -16.92 8.75 -7.52
C LEU A 127 -16.06 10.00 -7.76
N LEU A 128 -15.12 9.93 -8.69
CA LEU A 128 -14.32 11.10 -9.06
C LEU A 128 -15.18 12.23 -9.64
N ALA A 129 -16.06 11.91 -10.58
CA ALA A 129 -16.87 12.90 -11.26
C ALA A 129 -17.87 13.61 -10.34
N LEU A 130 -18.49 12.89 -9.41
CA LEU A 130 -19.59 13.40 -8.60
C LEU A 130 -19.16 13.87 -7.20
N TYR A 131 -18.11 13.29 -6.63
CA TYR A 131 -17.68 13.53 -5.25
C TYR A 131 -16.22 13.98 -5.12
N ASN A 132 -15.49 14.09 -6.24
CA ASN A 132 -14.08 14.53 -6.29
C ASN A 132 -13.18 13.70 -5.36
N VAL A 133 -13.34 12.37 -5.37
CA VAL A 133 -12.49 11.43 -4.65
C VAL A 133 -11.90 10.42 -5.63
N THR A 134 -10.58 10.31 -5.63
CA THR A 134 -9.85 9.36 -6.48
C THR A 134 -9.54 8.07 -5.73
N VAL A 135 -9.94 6.95 -6.30
CA VAL A 135 -9.57 5.60 -5.88
C VAL A 135 -9.02 4.81 -7.07
N LEU A 136 -8.26 3.76 -6.81
CA LEU A 136 -7.73 2.93 -7.90
C LEU A 136 -8.59 1.67 -8.07
N PRO A 137 -9.12 1.41 -9.29
CA PRO A 137 -9.76 0.14 -9.59
C PRO A 137 -8.82 -1.03 -9.40
N GLY A 138 -9.29 -2.07 -8.74
CA GLY A 138 -8.49 -3.24 -8.45
C GLY A 138 -8.16 -4.06 -9.69
N SER A 139 -9.07 -4.08 -10.67
CA SER A 139 -8.87 -4.74 -11.96
C SER A 139 -7.66 -4.21 -12.72
N TYR A 140 -7.29 -2.94 -12.55
CA TYR A 140 -6.08 -2.35 -13.14
C TYR A 140 -4.78 -2.78 -12.43
N LEU A 141 -4.88 -3.22 -11.18
CA LEU A 141 -3.74 -3.60 -10.36
C LEU A 141 -3.45 -5.10 -10.37
N ALA A 142 -4.37 -5.88 -10.88
CA ALA A 142 -4.26 -7.33 -10.96
C ALA A 142 -4.06 -7.80 -12.40
N ARG A 143 -3.71 -9.07 -12.56
CA ARG A 143 -3.66 -9.77 -13.84
C ARG A 143 -4.64 -10.91 -13.81
N ASP A 144 -5.21 -11.24 -14.97
CA ASP A 144 -6.12 -12.37 -15.09
C ASP A 144 -5.38 -13.69 -14.82
N VAL A 145 -6.00 -14.52 -14.00
CA VAL A 145 -5.52 -15.85 -13.65
C VAL A 145 -6.66 -16.84 -13.87
N ASN A 146 -6.47 -17.81 -14.73
CA ASN A 146 -7.49 -18.84 -15.08
C ASN A 146 -8.84 -18.21 -15.49
N GLY A 147 -8.80 -17.12 -16.25
CA GLY A 147 -10.00 -16.45 -16.76
C GLY A 147 -10.72 -15.54 -15.75
N ALA A 148 -10.15 -15.33 -14.58
CA ALA A 148 -10.69 -14.41 -13.57
C ALA A 148 -9.66 -13.33 -13.17
N ASN A 149 -10.11 -12.09 -13.00
CA ASN A 149 -9.29 -11.01 -12.47
C ASN A 149 -9.51 -10.93 -10.94
N PRO A 150 -8.49 -11.26 -10.11
CA PRO A 150 -8.63 -11.25 -8.65
C PRO A 150 -8.82 -9.85 -8.07
N GLY A 151 -8.56 -8.81 -8.84
CA GLY A 151 -8.79 -7.41 -8.46
C GLY A 151 -10.15 -6.87 -8.88
N ALA A 152 -10.94 -7.62 -9.66
CA ALA A 152 -12.27 -7.19 -10.09
C ALA A 152 -13.17 -6.92 -8.88
N GLN A 153 -14.06 -5.95 -9.03
CA GLN A 153 -14.97 -5.48 -7.97
C GLN A 153 -14.26 -4.98 -6.70
N ARG A 154 -13.00 -4.56 -6.82
CA ARG A 154 -12.24 -4.01 -5.68
C ARG A 154 -11.70 -2.63 -6.01
N ILE A 155 -11.52 -1.84 -4.96
CA ILE A 155 -10.89 -0.52 -5.04
C ILE A 155 -9.79 -0.42 -3.99
N ARG A 156 -8.70 0.25 -4.37
CA ARG A 156 -7.60 0.58 -3.46
C ARG A 156 -7.67 2.04 -3.05
N MET A 157 -7.64 2.28 -1.76
CA MET A 157 -7.63 3.61 -1.16
C MET A 157 -6.35 3.80 -0.34
N ALA A 158 -5.53 4.78 -0.70
CA ALA A 158 -4.30 5.11 0.04
C ALA A 158 -4.59 6.23 1.03
N LEU A 159 -4.39 5.99 2.32
CA LEU A 159 -4.65 6.97 3.39
C LEU A 159 -3.45 7.92 3.59
N VAL A 160 -2.98 8.54 2.50
CA VAL A 160 -1.76 9.37 2.51
C VAL A 160 -2.00 10.81 2.93
N ALA A 161 -3.20 11.35 2.70
CA ALA A 161 -3.61 12.68 3.15
C ALA A 161 -3.68 12.76 4.68
N ASP A 162 -3.91 13.92 5.25
CA ASP A 162 -4.12 14.04 6.69
C ASP A 162 -5.39 13.30 7.16
N THR A 163 -5.55 13.13 8.47
CA THR A 163 -6.65 12.34 9.03
C THR A 163 -8.01 12.96 8.71
N ALA A 164 -8.13 14.28 8.78
CA ALA A 164 -9.39 14.98 8.51
C ALA A 164 -9.82 14.84 7.05
N GLU A 165 -8.87 14.98 6.11
CA GLU A 165 -9.11 14.81 4.69
C GLU A 165 -9.44 13.35 4.34
N CYS A 166 -8.75 12.37 4.94
CA CYS A 166 -9.07 10.96 4.77
C CYS A 166 -10.49 10.62 5.27
N ALA A 167 -10.88 11.17 6.42
CA ALA A 167 -12.22 10.98 6.98
C ALA A 167 -13.30 11.66 6.12
N GLU A 168 -13.03 12.85 5.59
CA GLU A 168 -13.94 13.52 4.67
C GLU A 168 -14.11 12.72 3.37
N ALA A 169 -13.02 12.23 2.78
CA ALA A 169 -13.10 11.35 1.62
C ALA A 169 -13.94 10.09 1.90
N ALA A 170 -13.79 9.50 3.08
CA ALA A 170 -14.59 8.34 3.48
C ALA A 170 -16.10 8.68 3.59
N ARG A 171 -16.44 9.85 4.12
CA ARG A 171 -17.85 10.34 4.16
C ARG A 171 -18.41 10.56 2.77
N ARG A 172 -17.63 11.13 1.84
CA ARG A 172 -18.03 11.31 0.44
C ARG A 172 -18.25 9.98 -0.27
N ILE A 173 -17.38 8.99 -0.04
CA ILE A 173 -17.59 7.63 -0.56
C ILE A 173 -18.89 7.04 0.01
N ALA A 174 -19.15 7.19 1.30
CA ALA A 174 -20.38 6.70 1.92
C ALA A 174 -21.62 7.37 1.32
N ALA A 175 -21.60 8.69 1.13
CA ALA A 175 -22.67 9.43 0.49
C ALA A 175 -22.91 9.00 -0.97
N PHE A 176 -21.83 8.78 -1.74
CA PHE A 176 -21.91 8.25 -3.09
C PHE A 176 -22.60 6.88 -3.12
N VAL A 177 -22.17 5.94 -2.29
CA VAL A 177 -22.79 4.61 -2.22
C VAL A 177 -24.26 4.69 -1.83
N GLN A 178 -24.60 5.51 -0.83
CA GLN A 178 -25.99 5.71 -0.42
C GLN A 178 -26.85 6.29 -1.54
N SER A 179 -26.31 7.21 -2.36
CA SER A 179 -27.04 7.77 -3.51
C SER A 179 -27.35 6.77 -4.61
N LYS A 180 -26.60 5.64 -4.65
CA LYS A 180 -26.78 4.56 -5.63
C LYS A 180 -27.65 3.40 -5.10
N THR A 181 -27.86 3.35 -3.80
CA THR A 181 -28.69 2.31 -3.17
C THR A 181 -30.16 2.76 -3.24
N PRO A 182 -31.07 1.99 -3.87
CA PRO A 182 -32.48 2.32 -3.86
C PRO A 182 -33.00 2.49 -2.42
N ALA A 183 -33.84 3.48 -2.17
CA ALA A 183 -34.52 3.58 -0.90
C ALA A 183 -35.26 2.25 -0.65
N ALA A 184 -35.06 1.67 0.54
CA ALA A 184 -35.84 0.51 0.92
C ALA A 184 -37.32 0.94 0.94
N VAL A 185 -38.12 0.33 0.04
CA VAL A 185 -39.58 0.51 -0.04
C VAL A 185 -40.22 -0.22 1.13
#